data_c1e20dda5d9b4347afc8ca0691c9d02d
#
_entry.id   c1e20dda5d9b4347afc8ca0691c9d02d
#
_cell.length_a   1.000
_cell.length_b   1.000
_cell.length_c   1.000
_cell.angle_alpha   90.00
_cell.angle_beta   90.00
_cell.angle_gamma   90.00
#
_symmetry.space_group_name_H-M   'P 1'
#
loop_
_entity.id
_entity.type
_entity.pdbx_description
1 polymer ?
#
loop_
_entity_poly.entity_id
_entity_poly.type
_entity_poly.pdbx_seq_one_letter_code
_entity_poly.pdbx_strand_id
1 'polypeptide(L)'
;MWFRTANLALVLIAALAAGPALSAELSPDAINSSEPSKKSVSKDKATPAGVRLQVLLDRAHFSPGEIDGKFGENARKALRAYAEAQQLPSADRPTQVVWKALRADEQPVNSDYAITEKDVAGPFLEKLPSKMEEMKDIPKLGYTSPREALAEKFHMSEQLLAALNPGKNFDRAGEAIVVVDTGGAERGEAAKADRIEVDKTRQTVKLFDKSNALIVFYPATIGSEEKLSPSGTLKVTEVSRSPTYRYNPDYHFKGVRSDKPFTIKPGPQ
;
A
#
# COMPACT_ATOMS: atom_id res chain seq x y z
N MET A 1 32.36 70.48 30.57
CA MET A 1 32.05 69.15 31.14
C MET A 1 30.85 68.61 30.39
N TRP A 2 31.11 67.74 29.39
CA TRP A 2 30.04 67.19 28.54
C TRP A 2 30.02 65.67 28.71
N PHE A 3 28.94 65.13 29.22
CA PHE A 3 28.68 63.70 29.29
C PHE A 3 27.92 63.28 28.04
N ARG A 4 28.52 62.42 27.25
CA ARG A 4 27.84 61.70 26.14
C ARG A 4 27.31 60.39 26.68
N THR A 5 26.01 60.22 26.68
CA THR A 5 25.35 58.96 26.92
C THR A 5 25.31 58.14 25.64
N ALA A 6 25.92 56.95 25.63
CA ALA A 6 25.85 55.99 24.56
C ALA A 6 24.62 55.08 24.73
N ASN A 7 23.72 55.16 23.77
CA ASN A 7 22.58 54.22 23.70
C ASN A 7 23.06 52.92 23.00
N LEU A 8 23.04 51.83 23.75
CA LEU A 8 23.26 50.46 23.22
C LEU A 8 21.93 49.93 22.76
N ALA A 9 21.71 49.85 21.46
CA ALA A 9 20.56 49.16 20.86
C ALA A 9 20.81 47.66 20.82
N LEU A 10 20.07 46.89 21.58
CA LEU A 10 20.06 45.44 21.59
C LEU A 10 19.22 44.95 20.42
N VAL A 11 19.87 44.46 19.35
CA VAL A 11 19.18 43.80 18.21
C VAL A 11 18.90 42.35 18.60
N LEU A 12 17.66 42.03 18.89
CA LEU A 12 17.19 40.67 19.11
C LEU A 12 17.00 40.02 17.73
N ILE A 13 17.91 39.14 17.33
CA ILE A 13 17.74 38.28 16.14
C ILE A 13 16.89 37.10 16.58
N ALA A 14 15.61 37.12 16.21
CA ALA A 14 14.75 35.96 16.30
C ALA A 14 15.11 34.99 15.17
N ALA A 15 15.84 33.92 15.49
CA ALA A 15 16.06 32.82 14.60
C ALA A 15 14.73 32.05 14.45
N LEU A 16 13.99 32.28 13.34
CA LEU A 16 12.94 31.39 12.92
C LEU A 16 13.58 30.05 12.54
N ALA A 17 13.42 29.05 13.38
CA ALA A 17 13.69 27.67 13.01
C ALA A 17 12.61 27.24 11.99
N ALA A 18 12.97 27.32 10.70
CA ALA A 18 12.18 26.67 9.65
C ALA A 18 12.34 25.15 9.83
N GLY A 19 11.45 24.52 10.58
CA GLY A 19 11.29 23.07 10.57
C GLY A 19 10.85 22.62 9.18
N PRO A 20 11.11 21.35 8.79
CA PRO A 20 10.87 20.89 7.42
C PRO A 20 9.40 21.02 7.06
N ALA A 21 9.09 21.87 6.09
CA ALA A 21 7.75 22.16 5.57
C ALA A 21 7.06 20.96 4.89
N LEU A 22 7.67 19.76 4.89
CA LEU A 22 7.07 18.55 4.28
C LEU A 22 6.04 17.85 5.15
N SER A 23 6.06 18.00 6.47
CA SER A 23 5.13 17.28 7.36
C SER A 23 3.74 17.92 7.45
N ALA A 24 3.58 19.19 7.09
CA ALA A 24 2.26 19.85 7.10
C ALA A 24 1.38 19.45 5.89
N GLU A 25 1.97 18.92 4.82
CA GLU A 25 1.24 18.57 3.58
C GLU A 25 0.51 17.23 3.68
N LEU A 26 0.96 16.28 4.53
CA LEU A 26 0.37 14.93 4.71
C LEU A 26 -0.13 14.72 6.15
N SER A 27 -0.90 15.66 6.70
CA SER A 27 -1.51 15.46 8.01
C SER A 27 -2.80 14.62 7.92
N PRO A 28 -3.20 13.93 9.00
CA PRO A 28 -4.48 13.21 9.09
C PRO A 28 -5.68 14.07 8.67
N ASP A 29 -5.74 15.31 9.15
CA ASP A 29 -6.82 16.25 8.83
C ASP A 29 -6.81 16.65 7.35
N ALA A 30 -5.63 16.91 6.78
CA ALA A 30 -5.50 17.21 5.35
C ALA A 30 -5.93 16.04 4.49
N ILE A 31 -5.66 14.80 4.89
CA ILE A 31 -6.10 13.59 4.20
C ILE A 31 -7.61 13.46 4.29
N ASN A 32 -8.19 13.52 5.49
CA ASN A 32 -9.63 13.36 5.70
C ASN A 32 -10.48 14.47 5.05
N SER A 33 -9.96 15.71 4.97
CA SER A 33 -10.66 16.83 4.36
C SER A 33 -10.41 16.99 2.85
N SER A 34 -9.43 16.24 2.28
CA SER A 34 -9.06 16.40 0.88
C SER A 34 -10.15 15.90 -0.07
N GLU A 35 -10.31 16.60 -1.18
CA GLU A 35 -11.17 16.15 -2.28
C GLU A 35 -10.33 15.82 -3.51
N PRO A 36 -10.29 14.53 -3.94
CA PRO A 36 -9.60 14.14 -5.14
C PRO A 36 -10.19 14.81 -6.38
N SER A 37 -9.32 15.53 -7.07
CA SER A 37 -9.60 16.13 -8.36
C SER A 37 -8.43 15.84 -9.31
N LYS A 38 -8.59 16.16 -10.58
CA LYS A 38 -7.52 16.02 -11.56
C LYS A 38 -6.22 16.75 -11.14
N LYS A 39 -6.33 17.83 -10.37
CA LYS A 39 -5.21 18.66 -9.92
C LYS A 39 -4.65 18.25 -8.57
N SER A 40 -5.45 17.59 -7.70
CA SER A 40 -5.08 17.25 -6.33
C SER A 40 -4.35 15.91 -6.20
N VAL A 41 -4.36 15.06 -7.23
CA VAL A 41 -3.63 13.79 -7.27
C VAL A 41 -2.42 13.88 -8.19
N SER A 42 -1.33 13.23 -7.81
CA SER A 42 -0.06 13.21 -8.56
C SER A 42 0.44 11.78 -8.73
N LYS A 43 1.07 11.47 -9.87
CA LYS A 43 1.74 10.18 -10.09
C LYS A 43 3.14 10.11 -9.45
N ASP A 44 3.75 11.26 -9.21
CA ASP A 44 5.17 11.37 -8.86
C ASP A 44 5.39 11.60 -7.35
N LYS A 45 4.41 12.21 -6.68
CA LYS A 45 4.48 12.50 -5.25
C LYS A 45 3.22 12.10 -4.51
N ALA A 46 3.37 11.71 -3.25
CA ALA A 46 2.26 11.48 -2.34
C ALA A 46 1.48 12.78 -2.12
N THR A 47 0.16 12.68 -2.11
CA THR A 47 -0.75 13.81 -1.85
C THR A 47 -1.85 13.36 -0.89
N PRO A 48 -2.41 14.24 -0.04
CA PRO A 48 -3.53 13.92 0.82
C PRO A 48 -4.71 13.30 0.06
N ALA A 49 -5.05 13.89 -1.09
CA ALA A 49 -6.12 13.40 -1.95
C ALA A 49 -5.79 12.02 -2.57
N GLY A 50 -4.53 11.74 -2.87
CA GLY A 50 -4.06 10.43 -3.34
C GLY A 50 -4.23 9.37 -2.28
N VAL A 51 -3.82 9.65 -1.02
CA VAL A 51 -4.00 8.73 0.12
C VAL A 51 -5.49 8.43 0.33
N ARG A 52 -6.31 9.48 0.44
CA ARG A 52 -7.76 9.30 0.65
C ARG A 52 -8.42 8.48 -0.45
N LEU A 53 -8.07 8.74 -1.71
CA LEU A 53 -8.61 8.00 -2.84
C LEU A 53 -8.21 6.52 -2.79
N GLN A 54 -6.94 6.23 -2.53
CA GLN A 54 -6.44 4.85 -2.44
C GLN A 54 -7.11 4.08 -1.30
N VAL A 55 -7.25 4.69 -0.13
CA VAL A 55 -7.94 4.05 1.01
C VAL A 55 -9.39 3.75 0.68
N LEU A 56 -10.13 4.69 0.12
CA LEU A 56 -11.55 4.48 -0.24
C LEU A 56 -11.72 3.41 -1.33
N LEU A 57 -10.80 3.33 -2.29
CA LEU A 57 -10.80 2.26 -3.29
C LEU A 57 -10.51 0.90 -2.65
N ASP A 58 -9.51 0.82 -1.77
CA ASP A 58 -9.17 -0.41 -1.05
C ASP A 58 -10.34 -0.86 -0.17
N ARG A 59 -10.96 0.06 0.53
CA ARG A 59 -12.18 -0.14 1.29
C ARG A 59 -13.33 -0.71 0.45
N ALA A 60 -13.48 -0.28 -0.76
CA ALA A 60 -14.50 -0.77 -1.68
C ALA A 60 -14.12 -2.12 -2.34
N HIS A 61 -13.02 -2.76 -1.93
CA HIS A 61 -12.44 -3.98 -2.52
C HIS A 61 -11.88 -3.80 -3.94
N PHE A 62 -11.53 -2.57 -4.32
CA PHE A 62 -10.83 -2.25 -5.56
C PHE A 62 -9.41 -1.80 -5.23
N SER A 63 -8.54 -2.78 -4.94
CA SER A 63 -7.20 -2.50 -4.43
C SER A 63 -6.36 -1.68 -5.39
N PRO A 64 -5.79 -0.55 -4.94
CA PRO A 64 -4.80 0.21 -5.70
C PRO A 64 -3.39 -0.40 -5.62
N GLY A 65 -3.23 -1.57 -4.97
CA GLY A 65 -1.94 -2.07 -4.49
C GLY A 65 -1.54 -1.37 -3.19
N GLU A 66 -0.25 -1.15 -3.02
CA GLU A 66 0.29 -0.41 -1.87
C GLU A 66 -0.26 1.02 -1.82
N ILE A 67 -0.72 1.46 -0.65
CA ILE A 67 -1.19 2.83 -0.42
C ILE A 67 0.04 3.71 -0.16
N ASP A 68 0.42 4.49 -1.15
CA ASP A 68 1.59 5.37 -1.15
C ASP A 68 1.26 6.85 -1.35
N GLY A 69 -0.02 7.16 -1.51
CA GLY A 69 -0.52 8.52 -1.79
C GLY A 69 -0.30 9.00 -3.22
N LYS A 70 0.26 8.16 -4.12
CA LYS A 70 0.52 8.51 -5.51
C LYS A 70 -0.56 7.93 -6.42
N PHE A 71 -0.99 8.71 -7.38
CA PHE A 71 -1.97 8.26 -8.37
C PHE A 71 -1.28 7.61 -9.57
N GLY A 72 -0.62 6.47 -9.30
CA GLY A 72 0.09 5.65 -10.28
C GLY A 72 -0.82 4.79 -11.16
N GLU A 73 -0.22 3.82 -11.88
CA GLU A 73 -0.94 2.94 -12.80
C GLU A 73 -1.94 2.03 -12.08
N ASN A 74 -1.56 1.44 -10.94
CA ASN A 74 -2.45 0.56 -10.19
C ASN A 74 -3.65 1.32 -9.61
N ALA A 75 -3.46 2.52 -9.07
CA ALA A 75 -4.55 3.36 -8.61
C ALA A 75 -5.52 3.75 -9.76
N ARG A 76 -4.99 3.98 -10.97
CA ARG A 76 -5.83 4.20 -12.16
C ARG A 76 -6.63 2.96 -12.56
N LYS A 77 -6.01 1.78 -12.56
CA LYS A 77 -6.68 0.51 -12.84
C LYS A 77 -7.80 0.25 -11.83
N ALA A 78 -7.54 0.45 -10.54
CA ALA A 78 -8.52 0.31 -9.48
C ALA A 78 -9.70 1.29 -9.65
N LEU A 79 -9.42 2.55 -9.96
CA LEU A 79 -10.45 3.56 -10.19
C LEU A 79 -11.35 3.20 -11.40
N ARG A 80 -10.76 2.71 -12.50
CA ARG A 80 -11.52 2.24 -13.66
C ARG A 80 -12.41 1.05 -13.32
N ALA A 81 -11.87 0.07 -12.60
CA ALA A 81 -12.60 -1.11 -12.19
C ALA A 81 -13.75 -0.75 -11.24
N TYR A 82 -13.53 0.17 -10.30
CA TYR A 82 -14.59 0.69 -9.45
C TYR A 82 -15.69 1.39 -10.25
N ALA A 83 -15.32 2.27 -11.20
CA ALA A 83 -16.30 2.93 -12.06
C ALA A 83 -17.10 1.92 -12.90
N GLU A 84 -16.45 0.88 -13.45
CA GLU A 84 -17.09 -0.24 -14.14
C GLU A 84 -18.11 -0.96 -13.25
N ALA A 85 -17.71 -1.33 -12.03
CA ALA A 85 -18.58 -2.02 -11.07
C ALA A 85 -19.81 -1.18 -10.67
N GLN A 86 -19.63 0.12 -10.54
CA GLN A 86 -20.70 1.07 -10.21
C GLN A 86 -21.49 1.58 -11.43
N GLN A 87 -21.22 1.04 -12.62
CA GLN A 87 -21.84 1.47 -13.88
C GLN A 87 -21.70 2.99 -14.14
N LEU A 88 -20.60 3.56 -13.69
CA LEU A 88 -20.25 4.97 -13.87
C LEU A 88 -19.41 5.15 -15.16
N PRO A 89 -19.37 6.36 -15.73
CA PRO A 89 -18.49 6.64 -16.85
C PRO A 89 -17.04 6.30 -16.53
N SER A 90 -16.38 5.55 -17.41
CA SER A 90 -14.97 5.19 -17.25
C SER A 90 -14.11 6.44 -17.16
N ALA A 91 -13.18 6.45 -16.20
CA ALA A 91 -12.32 7.59 -15.94
C ALA A 91 -10.90 7.17 -15.57
N ASP A 92 -9.91 7.78 -16.21
CA ASP A 92 -8.49 7.63 -15.90
C ASP A 92 -8.02 8.53 -14.75
N ARG A 93 -8.93 9.36 -14.24
CA ARG A 93 -8.71 10.31 -13.15
C ARG A 93 -9.98 10.45 -12.32
N PRO A 94 -9.89 10.84 -11.05
CA PRO A 94 -11.06 11.08 -10.23
C PRO A 94 -11.97 12.12 -10.89
N THR A 95 -13.21 11.71 -11.18
CA THR A 95 -14.28 12.60 -11.61
C THR A 95 -15.20 12.88 -10.42
N GLN A 96 -15.98 13.94 -10.49
CA GLN A 96 -16.95 14.28 -9.45
C GLN A 96 -17.96 13.14 -9.19
N VAL A 97 -18.37 12.44 -10.26
CA VAL A 97 -19.35 11.35 -10.16
C VAL A 97 -18.75 10.15 -9.42
N VAL A 98 -17.56 9.70 -9.82
CA VAL A 98 -16.86 8.60 -9.16
C VAL A 98 -16.49 8.96 -7.72
N TRP A 99 -16.02 10.19 -7.50
CA TRP A 99 -15.71 10.67 -6.18
C TRP A 99 -16.93 10.70 -5.24
N LYS A 100 -18.07 11.17 -5.73
CA LYS A 100 -19.32 11.18 -4.95
C LYS A 100 -19.74 9.76 -4.55
N ALA A 101 -19.57 8.77 -5.42
CA ALA A 101 -19.87 7.38 -5.12
C ALA A 101 -18.91 6.79 -4.06
N LEU A 102 -17.60 7.03 -4.19
CA LEU A 102 -16.60 6.60 -3.21
C LEU A 102 -16.80 7.29 -1.84
N ARG A 103 -17.17 8.57 -1.83
CA ARG A 103 -17.37 9.36 -0.62
C ARG A 103 -18.66 9.02 0.14
N ALA A 104 -19.48 8.10 -0.35
CA ALA A 104 -20.59 7.57 0.43
C ALA A 104 -20.10 6.87 1.72
N ASP A 105 -18.85 6.40 1.74
CA ASP A 105 -18.15 6.05 2.98
C ASP A 105 -17.59 7.33 3.64
N GLU A 106 -18.30 7.82 4.66
CA GLU A 106 -17.96 9.07 5.39
C GLU A 106 -16.97 8.84 6.54
N GLN A 107 -16.55 7.59 6.79
CA GLN A 107 -15.63 7.28 7.89
C GLN A 107 -14.23 7.87 7.64
N PRO A 108 -13.55 8.35 8.69
CA PRO A 108 -12.15 8.77 8.57
C PRO A 108 -11.30 7.69 7.91
N VAL A 109 -10.39 8.08 7.01
CA VAL A 109 -9.52 7.16 6.29
C VAL A 109 -8.17 6.93 6.96
N ASN A 110 -7.99 7.47 8.16
CA ASN A 110 -6.86 7.22 9.04
C ASN A 110 -7.32 7.07 10.48
N SER A 111 -6.52 6.39 11.28
CA SER A 111 -6.76 6.14 12.70
C SER A 111 -5.45 6.11 13.48
N ASP A 112 -5.54 6.31 14.78
CA ASP A 112 -4.42 6.09 15.69
C ASP A 112 -4.28 4.58 15.99
N TYR A 113 -3.04 4.11 16.00
CA TYR A 113 -2.69 2.75 16.36
C TYR A 113 -1.57 2.73 17.39
N ALA A 114 -1.77 2.05 18.51
CA ALA A 114 -0.71 1.79 19.47
C ALA A 114 0.05 0.52 19.07
N ILE A 115 1.35 0.65 18.76
CA ILE A 115 2.22 -0.49 18.42
C ILE A 115 2.17 -1.50 19.56
N THR A 116 1.88 -2.75 19.24
CA THR A 116 1.79 -3.83 20.24
C THR A 116 3.14 -4.54 20.42
N GLU A 117 3.29 -5.25 21.54
CA GLU A 117 4.43 -6.15 21.76
C GLU A 117 4.57 -7.17 20.62
N LYS A 118 3.47 -7.64 20.04
CA LYS A 118 3.47 -8.58 18.92
C LYS A 118 4.06 -7.96 17.64
N ASP A 119 3.82 -6.69 17.39
CA ASP A 119 4.32 -6.00 16.20
C ASP A 119 5.85 -5.86 16.21
N VAL A 120 6.45 -5.80 17.41
CA VAL A 120 7.91 -5.65 17.59
C VAL A 120 8.63 -6.93 17.98
N ALA A 121 7.90 -8.02 18.24
CA ALA A 121 8.49 -9.27 18.75
C ALA A 121 9.34 -10.03 17.72
N GLY A 122 9.14 -9.79 16.42
CA GLY A 122 9.84 -10.52 15.36
C GLY A 122 9.48 -12.02 15.29
N PRO A 123 10.39 -12.87 14.80
CA PRO A 123 11.75 -12.54 14.36
C PRO A 123 11.79 -11.70 13.08
N PHE A 124 12.71 -10.76 13.01
CA PHE A 124 13.00 -9.98 11.81
C PHE A 124 14.28 -10.50 11.16
N LEU A 125 14.30 -10.46 9.83
CA LEU A 125 15.49 -10.82 9.07
C LEU A 125 16.45 -9.63 9.06
N GLU A 126 17.75 -9.87 9.25
CA GLU A 126 18.75 -8.82 9.10
C GLU A 126 18.71 -8.24 7.67
N LYS A 127 18.53 -9.12 6.68
CA LYS A 127 18.42 -8.78 5.27
C LYS A 127 17.73 -9.89 4.49
N LEU A 128 16.85 -9.54 3.57
CA LEU A 128 16.36 -10.49 2.59
C LEU A 128 17.43 -10.71 1.51
N PRO A 129 17.85 -11.97 1.25
CA PRO A 129 18.80 -12.25 0.18
C PRO A 129 18.29 -11.80 -1.18
N SER A 130 19.18 -11.25 -1.99
CA SER A 130 18.85 -10.84 -3.37
C SER A 130 18.77 -12.01 -4.35
N LYS A 131 19.39 -13.14 -4.01
CA LYS A 131 19.39 -14.35 -4.84
C LYS A 131 18.37 -15.35 -4.32
N MET A 132 17.59 -15.87 -5.22
CA MET A 132 16.55 -16.85 -4.90
C MET A 132 17.12 -18.12 -4.25
N GLU A 133 18.31 -18.56 -4.66
CA GLU A 133 18.97 -19.75 -4.12
C GLU A 133 19.34 -19.61 -2.63
N GLU A 134 19.60 -18.38 -2.18
CA GLU A 134 19.94 -18.11 -0.78
C GLU A 134 18.68 -18.10 0.11
N MET A 135 17.50 -17.84 -0.46
CA MET A 135 16.24 -17.82 0.27
C MET A 135 15.80 -19.21 0.74
N LYS A 136 16.27 -20.31 0.09
CA LYS A 136 15.94 -21.68 0.50
C LYS A 136 16.44 -22.03 1.90
N ASP A 137 17.53 -21.40 2.32
CA ASP A 137 18.22 -21.68 3.59
C ASP A 137 17.61 -20.87 4.75
N ILE A 138 16.68 -19.94 4.46
CA ILE A 138 15.97 -19.18 5.47
C ILE A 138 14.86 -20.04 6.08
N PRO A 139 14.84 -20.22 7.41
CA PRO A 139 13.84 -21.05 8.09
C PRO A 139 12.39 -20.60 7.86
N LYS A 140 12.19 -19.29 7.75
CA LYS A 140 10.91 -18.64 7.42
C LYS A 140 11.21 -17.28 6.81
N LEU A 141 10.69 -16.98 5.62
CA LEU A 141 10.73 -15.62 5.10
C LEU A 141 9.88 -14.71 6.01
N GLY A 142 10.40 -13.55 6.31
CA GLY A 142 9.77 -12.60 7.22
C GLY A 142 10.10 -11.17 6.84
N TYR A 143 9.57 -10.25 7.61
CA TYR A 143 9.92 -8.83 7.50
C TYR A 143 11.34 -8.57 7.99
N THR A 144 11.93 -7.47 7.54
CA THR A 144 13.27 -7.02 7.97
C THR A 144 13.19 -6.01 9.11
N SER A 145 12.00 -5.48 9.40
CA SER A 145 11.80 -4.51 10.48
C SER A 145 10.34 -4.47 10.95
N PRO A 146 10.07 -3.98 12.18
CA PRO A 146 8.72 -3.68 12.63
C PRO A 146 8.01 -2.66 11.71
N ARG A 147 8.74 -1.68 11.19
CA ARG A 147 8.16 -0.68 10.28
C ARG A 147 7.66 -1.30 8.98
N GLU A 148 8.43 -2.22 8.37
CA GLU A 148 7.98 -2.97 7.20
C GLU A 148 6.72 -3.80 7.52
N ALA A 149 6.73 -4.52 8.64
CA ALA A 149 5.59 -5.32 9.08
C ALA A 149 4.33 -4.47 9.33
N LEU A 150 4.49 -3.30 9.95
CA LEU A 150 3.39 -2.36 10.18
C LEU A 150 2.87 -1.75 8.87
N ALA A 151 3.76 -1.39 7.96
CA ALA A 151 3.37 -0.88 6.66
C ALA A 151 2.52 -1.90 5.89
N GLU A 152 2.96 -3.15 5.82
CA GLU A 152 2.21 -4.24 5.20
C GLU A 152 0.86 -4.50 5.89
N LYS A 153 0.85 -4.53 7.23
CA LYS A 153 -0.37 -4.72 8.03
C LYS A 153 -1.47 -3.71 7.71
N PHE A 154 -1.10 -2.47 7.39
CA PHE A 154 -2.02 -1.39 7.06
C PHE A 154 -2.07 -1.07 5.56
N HIS A 155 -1.55 -1.96 4.71
CA HIS A 155 -1.51 -1.80 3.25
C HIS A 155 -0.77 -0.52 2.78
N MET A 156 0.11 0.03 3.59
CA MET A 156 0.83 1.28 3.32
C MET A 156 2.23 1.02 2.76
N SER A 157 2.78 2.00 2.05
CA SER A 157 4.22 2.05 1.86
C SER A 157 4.92 2.46 3.16
N GLU A 158 6.13 1.93 3.39
CA GLU A 158 6.96 2.37 4.52
C GLU A 158 7.23 3.88 4.49
N GLN A 159 7.35 4.46 3.29
CA GLN A 159 7.57 5.89 3.10
C GLN A 159 6.36 6.71 3.55
N LEU A 160 5.14 6.27 3.21
CA LEU A 160 3.92 6.94 3.66
C LEU A 160 3.76 6.78 5.17
N LEU A 161 3.98 5.59 5.72
CA LEU A 161 3.91 5.35 7.17
C LEU A 161 4.87 6.27 7.93
N ALA A 162 6.13 6.39 7.46
CA ALA A 162 7.12 7.29 8.06
C ALA A 162 6.74 8.77 7.89
N ALA A 163 6.19 9.17 6.75
CA ALA A 163 5.78 10.56 6.49
C ALA A 163 4.61 11.01 7.38
N LEU A 164 3.68 10.10 7.70
CA LEU A 164 2.57 10.37 8.63
C LEU A 164 3.03 10.38 10.10
N ASN A 165 4.20 9.84 10.40
CA ASN A 165 4.69 9.64 11.76
C ASN A 165 6.11 10.19 11.97
N PRO A 166 6.35 11.49 11.74
CA PRO A 166 7.68 12.06 11.87
C PRO A 166 8.20 11.93 13.30
N GLY A 167 9.42 11.38 13.42
CA GLY A 167 10.07 11.23 14.73
C GLY A 167 9.57 10.07 15.61
N LYS A 168 8.61 9.26 15.13
CA LYS A 168 8.11 8.10 15.86
C LYS A 168 9.07 6.91 15.79
N ASN A 169 9.11 6.12 16.86
CA ASN A 169 9.92 4.92 16.95
C ASN A 169 9.05 3.68 16.71
N PHE A 170 9.19 3.05 15.53
CA PHE A 170 8.41 1.87 15.16
C PHE A 170 8.86 0.58 15.86
N ASP A 171 10.02 0.58 16.50
CA ASP A 171 10.56 -0.58 17.22
C ASP A 171 10.09 -0.62 18.69
N ARG A 172 9.21 0.30 19.10
CA ARG A 172 8.79 0.46 20.47
C ARG A 172 7.32 0.15 20.66
N ALA A 173 7.00 -0.88 21.41
CA ALA A 173 5.64 -1.14 21.85
C ALA A 173 5.10 0.01 22.73
N GLY A 174 3.81 0.32 22.57
CA GLY A 174 3.14 1.45 23.23
C GLY A 174 3.31 2.79 22.51
N GLU A 175 4.14 2.88 21.47
CA GLU A 175 4.23 4.09 20.64
C GLU A 175 2.93 4.26 19.84
N ALA A 176 2.31 5.44 19.95
CA ALA A 176 1.13 5.78 19.15
C ALA A 176 1.54 6.33 17.78
N ILE A 177 1.02 5.72 16.73
CA ILE A 177 1.27 6.10 15.32
C ILE A 177 -0.04 6.31 14.58
N VAL A 178 -0.01 7.13 13.54
CA VAL A 178 -1.11 7.29 12.59
C VAL A 178 -0.95 6.28 11.48
N VAL A 179 -2.02 5.56 11.18
CA VAL A 179 -2.09 4.59 10.08
C VAL A 179 -3.29 4.89 9.19
N VAL A 180 -3.30 4.39 7.96
CA VAL A 180 -4.52 4.40 7.16
C VAL A 180 -5.48 3.34 7.67
N ASP A 181 -6.76 3.64 7.61
CA ASP A 181 -7.82 2.71 7.97
C ASP A 181 -8.48 2.14 6.71
N THR A 182 -8.08 0.95 6.33
CA THR A 182 -8.67 0.20 5.21
C THR A 182 -9.92 -0.59 5.62
N GLY A 183 -10.33 -0.48 6.89
CA GLY A 183 -11.53 -1.10 7.43
C GLY A 183 -11.39 -2.55 7.88
N GLY A 184 -10.22 -3.15 7.75
CA GLY A 184 -9.89 -4.47 8.30
C GLY A 184 -10.84 -5.62 7.93
N ALA A 185 -10.70 -6.73 8.65
CA ALA A 185 -11.52 -7.94 8.47
C ALA A 185 -12.98 -7.80 8.97
N GLU A 186 -13.32 -6.67 9.63
CA GLU A 186 -14.66 -6.46 10.22
C GLU A 186 -15.71 -5.99 9.19
N ARG A 187 -15.34 -5.87 7.92
CA ARG A 187 -16.24 -5.43 6.87
C ARG A 187 -17.09 -6.58 6.32
N GLY A 188 -18.08 -6.97 7.06
CA GLY A 188 -19.17 -7.82 6.59
C GLY A 188 -18.75 -9.21 6.07
N GLU A 189 -19.71 -10.06 5.72
CA GLU A 189 -19.41 -11.29 5.01
C GLU A 189 -18.80 -10.95 3.64
N ALA A 190 -17.59 -11.47 3.39
CA ALA A 190 -16.96 -11.35 2.09
C ALA A 190 -17.91 -11.87 0.99
N ALA A 191 -18.18 -11.03 0.01
CA ALA A 191 -18.99 -11.43 -1.13
C ALA A 191 -18.38 -12.69 -1.78
N LYS A 192 -19.20 -13.71 -2.01
CA LYS A 192 -18.72 -14.96 -2.62
C LYS A 192 -18.49 -14.77 -4.11
N ALA A 193 -17.24 -14.94 -4.53
CA ALA A 193 -16.90 -14.96 -5.94
C ALA A 193 -17.37 -16.27 -6.58
N ASP A 194 -17.98 -16.15 -7.76
CA ASP A 194 -18.36 -17.27 -8.62
C ASP A 194 -17.36 -17.45 -9.76
N ARG A 195 -16.81 -16.35 -10.27
CA ARG A 195 -15.84 -16.33 -11.37
C ARG A 195 -14.67 -15.42 -11.07
N ILE A 196 -13.47 -15.91 -11.44
CA ILE A 196 -12.22 -15.13 -11.37
C ILE A 196 -11.74 -14.92 -12.81
N GLU A 197 -11.41 -13.68 -13.15
CA GLU A 197 -10.82 -13.31 -14.44
C GLU A 197 -9.42 -12.78 -14.23
N VAL A 198 -8.43 -13.36 -14.91
CA VAL A 198 -7.04 -12.90 -14.90
C VAL A 198 -6.70 -12.34 -16.27
N ASP A 199 -6.55 -11.02 -16.37
CA ASP A 199 -6.08 -10.36 -17.58
C ASP A 199 -4.55 -10.23 -17.53
N LYS A 200 -3.88 -11.06 -18.31
CA LYS A 200 -2.40 -11.09 -18.36
C LYS A 200 -1.81 -9.84 -19.00
N THR A 201 -2.49 -9.26 -19.96
CA THR A 201 -2.04 -8.04 -20.66
C THR A 201 -2.16 -6.82 -19.77
N ARG A 202 -3.28 -6.71 -19.07
CA ARG A 202 -3.51 -5.62 -18.13
C ARG A 202 -2.92 -5.85 -16.75
N GLN A 203 -2.47 -7.08 -16.47
CA GLN A 203 -1.94 -7.49 -15.17
C GLN A 203 -2.95 -7.19 -14.06
N THR A 204 -4.15 -7.77 -14.17
CA THR A 204 -5.25 -7.56 -13.24
C THR A 204 -5.99 -8.86 -12.93
N VAL A 205 -6.55 -8.91 -11.73
CA VAL A 205 -7.48 -9.96 -11.30
C VAL A 205 -8.80 -9.30 -10.93
N LYS A 206 -9.90 -9.80 -11.50
CA LYS A 206 -11.27 -9.37 -11.24
C LYS A 206 -12.08 -10.55 -10.72
N LEU A 207 -12.87 -10.32 -9.67
CA LEU A 207 -13.78 -11.32 -9.13
C LEU A 207 -15.22 -10.87 -9.37
N PHE A 208 -16.01 -11.82 -9.84
CA PHE A 208 -17.43 -11.59 -10.15
C PHE A 208 -18.29 -12.53 -9.31
N ASP A 209 -19.44 -12.03 -8.87
CA ASP A 209 -20.46 -12.83 -8.19
C ASP A 209 -21.32 -13.65 -9.17
N LYS A 210 -22.30 -14.39 -8.64
CA LYS A 210 -23.24 -15.18 -9.45
C LYS A 210 -24.11 -14.35 -10.39
N SER A 211 -24.33 -13.08 -10.10
CA SER A 211 -25.06 -12.16 -10.97
C SER A 211 -24.17 -11.53 -12.05
N ASN A 212 -22.88 -11.93 -12.10
CA ASN A 212 -21.85 -11.35 -12.95
C ASN A 212 -21.52 -9.89 -12.61
N ALA A 213 -21.83 -9.45 -11.40
CA ALA A 213 -21.38 -8.14 -10.91
C ALA A 213 -19.90 -8.22 -10.50
N LEU A 214 -19.12 -7.22 -10.91
CA LEU A 214 -17.72 -7.07 -10.48
C LEU A 214 -17.70 -6.63 -9.02
N ILE A 215 -17.16 -7.48 -8.14
CA ILE A 215 -17.18 -7.28 -6.69
C ILE A 215 -15.79 -6.99 -6.10
N VAL A 216 -14.71 -7.42 -6.76
CA VAL A 216 -13.34 -7.24 -6.26
C VAL A 216 -12.40 -7.03 -7.44
N PHE A 217 -11.40 -6.18 -7.23
CA PHE A 217 -10.33 -5.92 -8.17
C PHE A 217 -8.96 -5.92 -7.46
N TYR A 218 -7.96 -6.56 -8.08
CA TYR A 218 -6.56 -6.48 -7.67
C TYR A 218 -5.66 -6.23 -8.88
N PRO A 219 -4.61 -5.38 -8.75
CA PRO A 219 -3.46 -5.45 -9.64
C PRO A 219 -2.72 -6.77 -9.39
N ALA A 220 -2.10 -7.33 -10.40
CA ALA A 220 -1.42 -8.61 -10.29
C ALA A 220 -0.10 -8.63 -11.08
N THR A 221 0.84 -9.43 -10.62
CA THR A 221 1.97 -9.87 -11.43
C THR A 221 1.59 -11.15 -12.16
N ILE A 222 2.16 -11.34 -13.32
CA ILE A 222 1.96 -12.53 -14.14
C ILE A 222 3.27 -13.30 -14.31
N GLY A 223 3.19 -14.52 -14.83
CA GLY A 223 4.38 -15.33 -15.11
C GLY A 223 5.36 -14.61 -16.04
N SER A 224 6.65 -14.87 -15.84
CA SER A 224 7.74 -14.35 -16.66
C SER A 224 7.77 -14.98 -18.07
N GLU A 225 8.69 -14.52 -18.91
CA GLU A 225 8.91 -15.09 -20.25
C GLU A 225 9.34 -16.56 -20.19
N GLU A 226 10.11 -16.93 -19.16
CA GLU A 226 10.60 -18.32 -18.96
C GLU A 226 9.48 -19.26 -18.48
N LYS A 227 8.47 -18.72 -17.79
CA LYS A 227 7.30 -19.48 -17.36
C LYS A 227 6.04 -18.64 -17.49
N LEU A 228 5.43 -18.73 -18.66
CA LEU A 228 4.19 -18.01 -18.95
C LEU A 228 3.04 -18.50 -18.07
N SER A 229 2.23 -17.56 -17.58
CA SER A 229 0.96 -17.91 -16.95
C SER A 229 0.06 -18.66 -17.94
N PRO A 230 -0.69 -19.69 -17.51
CA PRO A 230 -1.60 -20.42 -18.37
C PRO A 230 -2.68 -19.52 -18.96
N SER A 231 -3.28 -19.97 -20.06
CA SER A 231 -4.43 -19.31 -20.71
C SER A 231 -5.59 -20.29 -20.84
N GLY A 232 -6.79 -19.78 -20.96
CA GLY A 232 -8.01 -20.56 -21.12
C GLY A 232 -8.85 -20.60 -19.85
N THR A 233 -9.89 -21.41 -19.86
CA THR A 233 -10.78 -21.61 -18.72
C THR A 233 -10.20 -22.68 -17.80
N LEU A 234 -9.98 -22.32 -16.55
CA LEU A 234 -9.42 -23.18 -15.51
C LEU A 234 -10.42 -23.32 -14.36
N LYS A 235 -10.22 -24.35 -13.55
CA LYS A 235 -11.00 -24.55 -12.33
C LYS A 235 -10.07 -24.45 -11.12
N VAL A 236 -10.50 -23.75 -10.08
CA VAL A 236 -9.81 -23.74 -8.80
C VAL A 236 -9.97 -25.13 -8.17
N THR A 237 -8.86 -25.82 -7.94
CA THR A 237 -8.83 -27.17 -7.34
C THR A 237 -8.38 -27.16 -5.90
N GLU A 238 -7.58 -26.15 -5.52
CA GLU A 238 -7.02 -26.05 -4.18
C GLU A 238 -6.78 -24.58 -3.82
N VAL A 239 -6.90 -24.26 -2.53
CA VAL A 239 -6.51 -22.97 -1.94
C VAL A 239 -5.51 -23.24 -0.82
N SER A 240 -4.28 -22.76 -0.97
CA SER A 240 -3.26 -22.83 0.08
C SER A 240 -3.05 -21.46 0.71
N ARG A 241 -3.14 -21.38 2.03
CA ARG A 241 -2.88 -20.13 2.77
C ARG A 241 -1.40 -19.85 2.98
N SER A 242 -0.56 -20.89 2.95
CA SER A 242 0.89 -20.79 3.17
C SER A 242 1.62 -21.52 2.05
N PRO A 243 1.55 -21.03 0.79
CA PRO A 243 2.17 -21.72 -0.33
C PRO A 243 3.69 -21.62 -0.25
N THR A 244 4.37 -22.74 -0.55
CA THR A 244 5.80 -22.76 -0.79
C THR A 244 6.09 -22.46 -2.25
N TYR A 245 7.22 -21.83 -2.54
CA TYR A 245 7.70 -21.70 -3.90
C TYR A 245 8.69 -22.81 -4.21
N ARG A 246 8.42 -23.61 -5.26
CA ARG A 246 9.33 -24.65 -5.76
C ARG A 246 10.00 -24.19 -7.04
N TYR A 247 11.28 -23.95 -6.98
CA TYR A 247 12.10 -23.68 -8.14
C TYR A 247 12.31 -24.97 -8.96
N ASN A 248 12.15 -24.85 -10.29
CA ASN A 248 12.51 -25.89 -11.24
C ASN A 248 13.56 -25.35 -12.22
N PRO A 249 14.77 -25.96 -12.30
CA PRO A 249 15.86 -25.50 -13.15
C PRO A 249 15.51 -25.56 -14.67
N ASP A 250 14.58 -26.42 -15.07
CA ASP A 250 14.17 -26.54 -16.48
C ASP A 250 13.59 -25.25 -17.07
N TYR A 251 13.14 -24.32 -16.23
CA TYR A 251 12.64 -23.02 -16.67
C TYR A 251 13.73 -21.99 -16.94
N HIS A 252 14.97 -22.23 -16.52
CA HIS A 252 16.12 -21.33 -16.73
C HIS A 252 15.85 -19.87 -16.36
N PHE A 253 15.23 -19.62 -15.20
CA PHE A 253 14.92 -18.27 -14.76
C PHE A 253 16.16 -17.39 -14.73
N LYS A 254 16.06 -16.23 -15.34
CA LYS A 254 17.14 -15.25 -15.43
C LYS A 254 17.66 -14.88 -14.03
N GLY A 255 18.98 -14.98 -13.84
CA GLY A 255 19.64 -14.64 -12.57
C GLY A 255 19.69 -15.78 -11.55
N VAL A 256 19.03 -16.91 -11.78
CA VAL A 256 19.13 -18.13 -10.96
C VAL A 256 20.15 -19.08 -11.58
N ARG A 257 21.10 -19.55 -10.76
CA ARG A 257 22.22 -20.38 -11.24
C ARG A 257 22.13 -21.84 -10.80
N SER A 258 21.13 -22.19 -9.98
CA SER A 258 20.96 -23.55 -9.50
C SER A 258 20.55 -24.51 -10.64
N ASP A 259 21.28 -25.58 -10.80
CA ASP A 259 20.97 -26.73 -11.68
C ASP A 259 20.07 -27.78 -11.00
N LYS A 260 19.71 -27.56 -9.73
CA LYS A 260 18.87 -28.45 -8.93
C LYS A 260 17.61 -27.72 -8.44
N PRO A 261 16.48 -28.45 -8.35
CA PRO A 261 15.28 -27.89 -7.76
C PRO A 261 15.50 -27.59 -6.27
N PHE A 262 14.86 -26.53 -5.78
CA PHE A 262 14.83 -26.21 -4.37
C PHE A 262 13.47 -25.60 -4.00
N THR A 263 13.20 -25.53 -2.68
CA THR A 263 11.95 -24.97 -2.16
C THR A 263 12.25 -23.78 -1.26
N ILE A 264 11.52 -22.69 -1.51
CA ILE A 264 11.51 -21.52 -0.63
C ILE A 264 10.26 -21.60 0.23
N LYS A 265 10.40 -21.35 1.52
CA LYS A 265 9.30 -21.35 2.49
C LYS A 265 8.40 -20.13 2.31
N PRO A 266 7.14 -20.18 2.79
CA PRO A 266 6.23 -19.05 2.68
C PRO A 266 6.78 -17.78 3.33
N GLY A 267 6.37 -16.64 2.78
CA GLY A 267 6.54 -15.32 3.39
C GLY A 267 5.62 -15.10 4.59
N PRO A 268 5.64 -13.90 5.17
CA PRO A 268 4.68 -13.49 6.19
C PRO A 268 3.25 -13.46 5.60
N GLN A 269 2.26 -13.62 6.48
CA GLN A 269 0.84 -13.64 6.13
C GLN A 269 0.06 -12.76 7.10
#